data_57b9d9239b34cfebcdf543fb30928f72
#
_entry.id   57b9d9239b34cfebcdf543fb30928f72
#
_cell.length_a   1.000
_cell.length_b   1.000
_cell.length_c   1.000
_cell.angle_alpha   90.00
_cell.angle_beta   90.00
_cell.angle_gamma   90.00
#
_symmetry.space_group_name_H-M   'P 1'
#
loop_
_entity.id
_entity.type
_entity.pdbx_description
1 polymer ?
#
loop_
_entity_poly.entity_id
_entity_poly.type
_entity_poly.pdbx_seq_one_letter_code
_entity_poly.pdbx_strand_id
1 'polypeptide(L)'
;MNWRVLVLLMSAAVWLACGCASLRFMNSQTKIPETCLATCARLNIAPTKFILVVHISRQKLSVFEDGKFVKIFSCSTSRFGIGQIEGSNRTPLGLHRIAEKIGAGEPAGTVFNSRLVVGHTSQPEFADAKITTRILWLDGLEPGFNCGGEVDSHARYIYIHGTADQKSIGRPASHGCIHLADADLIPLFDLLPGGTLVWIQVP
;
A
#
# COMPACT_ATOMS: atom_id res chain seq x y z
N MET A 1 -52.63 -13.52 -12.09
CA MET A 1 -51.37 -12.79 -12.21
C MET A 1 -50.24 -13.76 -11.92
N ASN A 2 -49.46 -14.17 -12.93
CA ASN A 2 -48.60 -15.35 -12.89
C ASN A 2 -47.34 -15.17 -12.02
N TRP A 3 -47.22 -15.92 -10.97
CA TRP A 3 -46.09 -15.99 -10.04
C TRP A 3 -44.73 -16.16 -10.73
N ARG A 4 -44.69 -16.83 -11.87
CA ARG A 4 -43.45 -17.02 -12.66
C ARG A 4 -42.85 -15.72 -13.23
N VAL A 5 -43.61 -14.67 -13.47
CA VAL A 5 -43.13 -13.37 -13.94
C VAL A 5 -42.47 -12.56 -12.82
N LEU A 6 -42.92 -12.71 -11.59
CA LEU A 6 -42.38 -11.98 -10.43
C LEU A 6 -40.99 -12.49 -10.03
N VAL A 7 -40.74 -13.78 -10.13
CA VAL A 7 -39.44 -14.42 -9.81
C VAL A 7 -38.35 -14.01 -10.81
N LEU A 8 -38.71 -13.87 -12.10
CA LEU A 8 -37.77 -13.46 -13.15
C LEU A 8 -37.37 -11.99 -13.05
N LEU A 9 -38.28 -11.12 -12.57
CA LEU A 9 -37.98 -9.69 -12.38
C LEU A 9 -37.08 -9.44 -11.17
N MET A 10 -37.22 -10.24 -10.10
CA MET A 10 -36.33 -10.12 -8.92
C MET A 10 -34.90 -10.62 -9.21
N SER A 11 -34.74 -11.66 -10.04
CA SER A 11 -33.42 -12.17 -10.41
C SER A 11 -32.64 -11.20 -11.31
N ALA A 12 -33.30 -10.51 -12.23
CA ALA A 12 -32.68 -9.51 -13.10
C ALA A 12 -32.19 -8.26 -12.32
N ALA A 13 -32.95 -7.83 -11.31
CA ALA A 13 -32.58 -6.68 -10.47
C ALA A 13 -31.34 -6.95 -9.60
N VAL A 14 -31.19 -8.17 -9.09
CA VAL A 14 -30.01 -8.59 -8.30
C VAL A 14 -28.75 -8.65 -9.16
N TRP A 15 -28.83 -9.11 -10.40
CA TRP A 15 -27.70 -9.15 -11.31
C TRP A 15 -27.24 -7.75 -11.76
N LEU A 16 -28.18 -6.83 -12.01
CA LEU A 16 -27.84 -5.44 -12.36
C LEU A 16 -27.19 -4.68 -11.20
N ALA A 17 -27.64 -4.90 -9.96
CA ALA A 17 -27.06 -4.27 -8.79
C ALA A 17 -25.62 -4.79 -8.50
N CYS A 18 -25.37 -6.07 -8.69
CA CYS A 18 -24.05 -6.67 -8.51
C CYS A 18 -23.06 -6.20 -9.58
N GLY A 19 -23.49 -6.10 -10.85
CA GLY A 19 -22.66 -5.59 -11.95
C GLY A 19 -22.27 -4.11 -11.78
N CYS A 20 -23.20 -3.25 -11.33
CA CYS A 20 -22.92 -1.84 -11.05
C CYS A 20 -21.98 -1.64 -9.85
N ALA A 21 -22.10 -2.47 -8.81
CA ALA A 21 -21.20 -2.42 -7.67
C ALA A 21 -19.77 -2.82 -8.07
N SER A 22 -19.61 -3.87 -8.88
CA SER A 22 -18.30 -4.33 -9.36
C SER A 22 -17.61 -3.31 -10.27
N LEU A 23 -18.35 -2.64 -11.17
CA LEU A 23 -17.84 -1.58 -12.05
C LEU A 23 -17.44 -0.33 -11.26
N ARG A 24 -18.23 0.11 -10.29
CA ARG A 24 -17.88 1.22 -9.39
C ARG A 24 -16.65 0.85 -8.53
N PHE A 25 -16.54 -0.40 -8.14
CA PHE A 25 -15.46 -0.93 -7.34
C PHE A 25 -14.11 -0.92 -8.06
N MET A 26 -14.07 -1.32 -9.33
CA MET A 26 -12.86 -1.23 -10.17
C MET A 26 -12.49 0.22 -10.48
N ASN A 27 -13.46 1.09 -10.71
CA ASN A 27 -13.22 2.49 -11.09
C ASN A 27 -12.51 3.30 -9.99
N SER A 28 -12.72 2.96 -8.70
CA SER A 28 -12.09 3.70 -7.59
C SER A 28 -10.60 3.37 -7.39
N GLN A 29 -10.11 2.24 -7.90
CA GLN A 29 -8.71 1.83 -7.81
C GLN A 29 -7.88 2.27 -9.03
N THR A 30 -8.53 2.72 -10.08
CA THR A 30 -7.91 3.14 -11.35
C THR A 30 -7.89 4.66 -11.52
N LYS A 31 -8.19 5.41 -10.45
CA LYS A 31 -8.08 6.87 -10.41
C LYS A 31 -7.33 7.29 -9.16
N ILE A 32 -6.50 8.32 -9.30
CA ILE A 32 -5.90 8.99 -8.13
C ILE A 32 -7.06 9.63 -7.35
N PRO A 33 -7.17 9.37 -6.03
CA PRO A 33 -8.23 9.96 -5.22
C PRO A 33 -8.17 11.50 -5.23
N GLU A 34 -9.32 12.14 -5.34
CA GLU A 34 -9.41 13.62 -5.27
C GLU A 34 -8.85 14.16 -3.95
N THR A 35 -9.04 13.42 -2.86
CA THR A 35 -8.47 13.75 -1.54
C THR A 35 -6.95 13.78 -1.55
N CYS A 36 -6.29 12.90 -2.31
CA CYS A 36 -4.83 12.93 -2.50
C CYS A 36 -4.41 14.23 -3.19
N LEU A 37 -5.04 14.57 -4.31
CA LEU A 37 -4.71 15.78 -5.09
C LEU A 37 -5.04 17.06 -4.29
N ALA A 38 -6.15 17.09 -3.56
CA ALA A 38 -6.51 18.19 -2.69
C ALA A 38 -5.50 18.37 -1.55
N THR A 39 -4.99 17.27 -0.98
CA THR A 39 -3.94 17.33 0.06
C THR A 39 -2.63 17.85 -0.53
N CYS A 40 -2.25 17.40 -1.72
CA CYS A 40 -1.08 17.93 -2.43
C CYS A 40 -1.21 19.45 -2.63
N ALA A 41 -2.35 19.92 -3.12
CA ALA A 41 -2.61 21.34 -3.32
C ALA A 41 -2.54 22.15 -2.00
N ARG A 42 -3.17 21.65 -0.93
CA ARG A 42 -3.17 22.27 0.40
C ARG A 42 -1.76 22.41 0.98
N LEU A 43 -0.89 21.42 0.71
CA LEU A 43 0.50 21.41 1.18
C LEU A 43 1.48 22.09 0.23
N ASN A 44 0.99 22.61 -0.90
CA ASN A 44 1.82 23.17 -1.99
C ASN A 44 2.88 22.18 -2.51
N ILE A 45 2.49 20.91 -2.63
CA ILE A 45 3.32 19.81 -3.15
C ILE A 45 2.84 19.46 -4.55
N ALA A 46 3.72 19.54 -5.53
CA ALA A 46 3.42 19.12 -6.90
C ALA A 46 3.27 17.59 -6.98
N PRO A 47 2.25 17.06 -7.67
CA PRO A 47 2.18 15.63 -7.97
C PRO A 47 3.44 15.14 -8.69
N THR A 48 3.97 13.99 -8.27
CA THR A 48 5.14 13.38 -8.89
C THR A 48 4.75 12.55 -10.12
N LYS A 49 5.72 12.25 -11.00
CA LYS A 49 5.50 11.40 -12.19
C LYS A 49 4.81 10.09 -11.80
N PHE A 50 5.31 9.42 -10.76
CA PHE A 50 4.66 8.25 -10.17
C PHE A 50 3.94 8.62 -8.88
N ILE A 51 2.75 8.06 -8.69
CA ILE A 51 1.99 8.12 -7.42
C ILE A 51 1.55 6.71 -7.08
N LEU A 52 1.80 6.29 -5.85
CA LEU A 52 1.28 5.06 -5.29
C LEU A 52 0.03 5.36 -4.47
N VAL A 53 -0.99 4.51 -4.58
CA VAL A 53 -2.21 4.59 -3.73
C VAL A 53 -2.41 3.25 -3.03
N VAL A 54 -2.30 3.25 -1.70
CA VAL A 54 -2.55 2.09 -0.84
C VAL A 54 -3.99 2.11 -0.37
N HIS A 55 -4.76 1.09 -0.76
CA HIS A 55 -6.16 0.89 -0.39
C HIS A 55 -6.23 -0.13 0.75
N ILE A 56 -6.24 0.35 2.00
CA ILE A 56 -6.15 -0.52 3.19
C ILE A 56 -7.30 -1.53 3.25
N SER A 57 -8.55 -1.11 3.07
CA SER A 57 -9.70 -2.02 3.15
C SER A 57 -9.68 -3.14 2.10
N ARG A 58 -8.92 -2.97 1.02
CA ARG A 58 -8.82 -3.91 -0.11
C ARG A 58 -7.51 -4.65 -0.16
N GLN A 59 -6.54 -4.25 0.66
CA GLN A 59 -5.18 -4.78 0.66
C GLN A 59 -4.58 -4.73 -0.76
N LYS A 60 -4.67 -3.54 -1.40
CA LYS A 60 -4.17 -3.27 -2.75
C LYS A 60 -3.32 -2.01 -2.79
N LEU A 61 -2.33 -2.03 -3.68
CA LEU A 61 -1.48 -0.89 -4.00
C LEU A 61 -1.60 -0.62 -5.50
N SER A 62 -2.14 0.54 -5.86
CA SER A 62 -2.24 1.01 -7.25
C SER A 62 -1.06 1.91 -7.59
N VAL A 63 -0.55 1.78 -8.81
CA VAL A 63 0.53 2.59 -9.38
C VAL A 63 -0.05 3.46 -10.47
N PHE A 64 0.28 4.74 -10.42
CA PHE A 64 -0.06 5.73 -11.44
C PHE A 64 1.22 6.34 -12.00
N GLU A 65 1.26 6.60 -13.31
CA GLU A 65 2.30 7.33 -14.03
C GLU A 65 1.65 8.47 -14.80
N ASP A 66 2.10 9.70 -14.58
CA ASP A 66 1.54 10.92 -15.20
C ASP A 66 0.00 10.99 -15.07
N GLY A 67 -0.51 10.63 -13.89
CA GLY A 67 -1.94 10.62 -13.57
C GLY A 67 -2.73 9.44 -14.13
N LYS A 68 -2.13 8.56 -14.94
CA LYS A 68 -2.77 7.39 -15.55
C LYS A 68 -2.49 6.12 -14.74
N PHE A 69 -3.52 5.30 -14.58
CA PHE A 69 -3.38 3.98 -13.93
C PHE A 69 -2.45 3.07 -14.75
N VAL A 70 -1.48 2.45 -14.09
CA VAL A 70 -0.51 1.52 -14.69
C VAL A 70 -0.76 0.09 -14.24
N LYS A 71 -0.77 -0.14 -12.93
CA LYS A 71 -0.85 -1.49 -12.37
C LYS A 71 -1.40 -1.46 -10.94
N ILE A 72 -1.91 -2.61 -10.51
CA ILE A 72 -2.34 -2.86 -9.12
C ILE A 72 -1.68 -4.12 -8.60
N PHE A 73 -1.19 -4.04 -7.37
CA PHE A 73 -0.57 -5.15 -6.64
C PHE A 73 -1.44 -5.54 -5.44
N SER A 74 -1.35 -6.80 -5.02
CA SER A 74 -1.78 -7.19 -3.69
C SER A 74 -0.73 -6.73 -2.68
N CYS A 75 -1.18 -6.19 -1.56
CA CYS A 75 -0.29 -5.80 -0.46
C CYS A 75 -0.86 -6.31 0.88
N SER A 76 -0.08 -6.19 1.95
CA SER A 76 -0.56 -6.40 3.32
C SER A 76 -0.24 -5.18 4.15
N THR A 77 -1.24 -4.69 4.88
CA THR A 77 -1.09 -3.61 5.86
C THR A 77 -1.25 -4.16 7.27
N SER A 78 -1.28 -3.29 8.27
CA SER A 78 -1.31 -3.72 9.66
C SER A 78 -2.54 -4.55 10.02
N ARG A 79 -2.32 -5.67 10.75
CA ARG A 79 -3.37 -6.47 11.39
C ARG A 79 -4.04 -5.74 12.56
N PHE A 80 -3.43 -4.67 13.08
CA PHE A 80 -3.97 -3.82 14.15
C PHE A 80 -4.79 -2.65 13.60
N GLY A 81 -5.00 -2.58 12.26
CA GLY A 81 -5.77 -1.56 11.59
C GLY A 81 -4.98 -0.29 11.31
N ILE A 82 -5.67 0.85 11.30
CA ILE A 82 -5.14 2.17 10.95
C ILE A 82 -4.82 2.98 12.21
N GLY A 83 -3.80 3.83 12.15
CA GLY A 83 -3.47 4.76 13.23
C GLY A 83 -2.11 5.41 13.07
N GLN A 84 -2.03 6.63 13.59
CA GLN A 84 -0.87 7.51 13.41
C GLN A 84 0.16 7.40 14.54
N ILE A 85 -0.26 6.99 15.73
CA ILE A 85 0.56 7.08 16.96
C ILE A 85 1.69 6.05 16.96
N GLU A 86 2.87 6.46 17.37
CA GLU A 86 4.02 5.59 17.60
C GLU A 86 3.68 4.45 18.58
N GLY A 87 4.28 3.27 18.39
CA GLY A 87 4.02 2.10 19.21
C GLY A 87 2.67 1.41 18.97
N SER A 88 1.74 2.03 18.23
CA SER A 88 0.42 1.42 17.94
C SER A 88 0.48 0.19 17.03
N ASN A 89 1.57 -0.02 16.31
CA ASN A 89 1.72 -1.04 15.27
C ASN A 89 0.69 -0.91 14.13
N ARG A 90 0.07 0.25 13.96
CA ARG A 90 -0.98 0.52 12.97
C ARG A 90 -0.42 1.20 11.74
N THR A 91 -1.04 0.97 10.59
CA THR A 91 -0.66 1.64 9.33
C THR A 91 -1.16 3.09 9.35
N PRO A 92 -0.28 4.09 9.13
CA PRO A 92 -0.67 5.49 9.06
C PRO A 92 -1.43 5.78 7.77
N LEU A 93 -2.27 6.83 7.81
CA LEU A 93 -2.99 7.35 6.64
C LEU A 93 -2.34 8.63 6.12
N GLY A 94 -2.80 9.05 4.95
CA GLY A 94 -2.50 10.34 4.35
C GLY A 94 -1.36 10.32 3.35
N LEU A 95 -0.83 11.52 3.09
CA LEU A 95 0.19 11.73 2.07
C LEU A 95 1.60 11.48 2.64
N HIS A 96 2.35 10.66 1.93
CA HIS A 96 3.74 10.31 2.20
C HIS A 96 4.57 10.49 0.93
N ARG A 97 5.90 10.39 1.08
CA ARG A 97 6.83 10.21 -0.04
C ARG A 97 7.83 9.09 0.28
N ILE A 98 8.42 8.51 -0.73
CA ILE A 98 9.58 7.63 -0.58
C ILE A 98 10.78 8.50 -0.23
N ALA A 99 11.22 8.48 1.03
CA ALA A 99 12.39 9.22 1.49
C ALA A 99 13.68 8.50 1.09
N GLU A 100 13.74 7.19 1.36
CA GLU A 100 14.93 6.39 1.12
C GLU A 100 14.58 5.05 0.45
N LYS A 101 15.53 4.56 -0.35
CA LYS A 101 15.46 3.27 -1.05
C LYS A 101 16.66 2.42 -0.63
N ILE A 102 16.42 1.24 -0.04
CA ILE A 102 17.45 0.39 0.53
C ILE A 102 17.36 -1.03 -0.06
N GLY A 103 18.50 -1.63 -0.36
CA GLY A 103 18.59 -2.97 -0.90
C GLY A 103 18.65 -3.03 -2.43
N ALA A 104 19.03 -1.94 -3.11
CA ALA A 104 19.25 -1.97 -4.56
C ALA A 104 20.30 -3.01 -4.94
N GLY A 105 20.00 -3.88 -5.94
CA GLY A 105 20.88 -4.93 -6.40
C GLY A 105 20.92 -6.18 -5.52
N GLU A 106 20.36 -6.16 -4.31
CA GLU A 106 20.31 -7.32 -3.44
C GLU A 106 19.43 -8.45 -4.00
N PRO A 107 19.73 -9.73 -3.75
CA PRO A 107 18.86 -10.84 -4.12
C PRO A 107 17.48 -10.75 -3.46
N ALA A 108 16.44 -11.32 -4.12
CA ALA A 108 15.15 -11.55 -3.48
C ALA A 108 15.34 -12.41 -2.22
N GLY A 109 14.68 -12.04 -1.11
CA GLY A 109 14.83 -12.75 0.16
C GLY A 109 16.01 -12.29 1.02
N THR A 110 16.80 -11.29 0.59
CA THR A 110 17.78 -10.64 1.47
C THR A 110 17.08 -10.10 2.72
N VAL A 111 17.60 -10.39 3.89
CA VAL A 111 17.03 -10.02 5.18
C VAL A 111 17.68 -8.77 5.72
N PHE A 112 16.85 -7.83 6.17
CA PHE A 112 17.30 -6.58 6.77
C PHE A 112 16.94 -6.53 8.27
N ASN A 113 17.90 -6.08 9.07
CA ASN A 113 17.69 -5.65 10.44
C ASN A 113 18.28 -4.24 10.59
N SER A 114 17.49 -3.31 11.12
CA SER A 114 17.88 -1.89 11.20
C SER A 114 18.43 -1.34 9.87
N ARG A 115 17.87 -1.79 8.75
CA ARG A 115 18.22 -1.42 7.36
C ARG A 115 19.57 -1.95 6.85
N LEU A 116 20.26 -2.75 7.65
CA LEU A 116 21.49 -3.45 7.27
C LEU A 116 21.18 -4.87 6.82
N VAL A 117 21.90 -5.36 5.82
CA VAL A 117 21.81 -6.76 5.40
C VAL A 117 22.38 -7.64 6.51
N VAL A 118 21.61 -8.65 6.94
CA VAL A 118 22.00 -9.58 8.00
C VAL A 118 21.97 -11.05 7.57
N GLY A 119 21.35 -11.36 6.43
CA GLY A 119 21.25 -12.73 5.93
C GLY A 119 20.27 -12.87 4.78
N HIS A 120 19.77 -14.09 4.60
CA HIS A 120 18.83 -14.43 3.54
C HIS A 120 17.77 -15.41 4.04
N THR A 121 16.54 -15.33 3.54
CA THR A 121 15.39 -16.17 3.95
C THR A 121 15.58 -17.67 3.67
N SER A 122 16.57 -18.08 2.86
CA SER A 122 16.95 -19.48 2.69
C SER A 122 17.70 -20.07 3.91
N GLN A 123 18.16 -19.22 4.82
CA GLN A 123 18.81 -19.64 6.05
C GLN A 123 17.74 -19.90 7.12
N PRO A 124 17.76 -21.04 7.83
CA PRO A 124 16.70 -21.42 8.77
C PRO A 124 16.39 -20.36 9.84
N GLU A 125 17.40 -19.66 10.34
CA GLU A 125 17.27 -18.59 11.34
C GLU A 125 16.53 -17.36 10.84
N PHE A 126 16.39 -17.18 9.51
CA PHE A 126 15.69 -16.07 8.87
C PHE A 126 14.41 -16.47 8.14
N ALA A 127 13.95 -17.72 8.30
CA ALA A 127 12.74 -18.21 7.63
C ALA A 127 11.49 -17.38 7.92
N ASP A 128 11.44 -16.73 9.10
CA ASP A 128 10.31 -15.87 9.53
C ASP A 128 10.67 -14.37 9.52
N ALA A 129 11.67 -13.98 8.74
CA ALA A 129 12.13 -12.58 8.68
C ALA A 129 11.02 -11.63 8.26
N LYS A 130 10.91 -10.51 8.98
CA LYS A 130 9.82 -9.55 8.78
C LYS A 130 10.08 -8.59 7.63
N ILE A 131 11.35 -8.20 7.43
CA ILE A 131 11.74 -7.19 6.44
C ILE A 131 12.73 -7.83 5.49
N THR A 132 12.32 -8.01 4.23
CA THR A 132 13.12 -8.68 3.22
C THR A 132 13.17 -7.92 1.90
N THR A 133 14.07 -8.31 1.03
CA THR A 133 14.15 -8.01 -0.40
C THR A 133 14.49 -6.56 -0.74
N ARG A 134 13.67 -5.60 -0.37
CA ARG A 134 13.78 -4.15 -0.61
C ARG A 134 13.06 -3.37 0.48
N ILE A 135 13.52 -2.15 0.72
CA ILE A 135 12.84 -1.20 1.59
C ILE A 135 12.64 0.13 0.83
N LEU A 136 11.40 0.58 0.74
CA LEU A 136 11.02 1.96 0.41
C LEU A 136 10.58 2.61 1.72
N TRP A 137 11.43 3.44 2.31
CA TRP A 137 11.14 4.11 3.58
C TRP A 137 10.28 5.34 3.36
N LEU A 138 9.18 5.44 4.07
CA LEU A 138 8.20 6.50 3.89
C LEU A 138 8.40 7.64 4.89
N ASP A 139 8.30 8.86 4.38
CA ASP A 139 8.27 10.10 5.12
C ASP A 139 6.86 10.67 5.04
N GLY A 140 6.24 10.98 6.18
CA GLY A 140 4.94 11.64 6.23
C GLY A 140 5.04 13.10 5.80
N LEU A 141 4.02 13.62 5.12
CA LEU A 141 4.06 14.99 4.56
C LEU A 141 3.02 15.92 5.20
N GLU A 142 2.19 15.41 6.12
CA GLU A 142 1.12 16.18 6.77
C GLU A 142 1.50 16.46 8.23
N PRO A 143 1.99 17.69 8.56
CA PRO A 143 2.41 18.06 9.90
C PRO A 143 1.31 17.81 10.96
N GLY A 144 1.67 17.17 12.07
CA GLY A 144 0.74 16.82 13.16
C GLY A 144 -0.25 15.70 12.84
N PHE A 145 -0.22 15.14 11.61
CA PHE A 145 -1.06 14.01 11.22
C PHE A 145 -0.23 12.74 10.96
N ASN A 146 0.79 12.80 10.13
CA ASN A 146 1.73 11.71 9.87
C ASN A 146 3.19 12.17 9.81
N CYS A 147 3.47 13.42 10.14
CA CYS A 147 4.78 14.04 10.18
C CYS A 147 4.97 14.81 11.48
N GLY A 148 6.08 14.55 12.16
CA GLY A 148 6.49 15.17 13.42
C GLY A 148 5.90 14.54 14.68
N GLY A 149 6.60 14.67 15.81
CA GLY A 149 6.18 14.14 17.11
C GLY A 149 5.90 12.63 17.09
N GLU A 150 4.93 12.22 17.89
CA GLU A 150 4.54 10.80 18.03
C GLU A 150 3.81 10.21 16.81
N VAL A 151 3.49 11.03 15.80
CA VAL A 151 2.80 10.56 14.57
C VAL A 151 3.74 10.42 13.38
N ASP A 152 5.01 10.71 13.53
CA ASP A 152 5.97 10.77 12.45
C ASP A 152 6.21 9.40 11.79
N SER A 153 5.76 9.24 10.55
CA SER A 153 5.87 7.98 9.81
C SER A 153 7.31 7.54 9.56
N HIS A 154 8.24 8.49 9.37
CA HIS A 154 9.65 8.17 9.18
C HIS A 154 10.28 7.66 10.48
N ALA A 155 10.07 8.37 11.59
CA ALA A 155 10.56 7.95 12.92
C ALA A 155 9.94 6.62 13.37
N ARG A 156 8.70 6.33 12.96
CA ARG A 156 7.99 5.06 13.21
C ARG A 156 8.45 3.92 12.28
N TYR A 157 9.41 4.14 11.40
CA TYR A 157 9.93 3.14 10.46
C TYR A 157 8.85 2.51 9.57
N ILE A 158 7.98 3.34 9.01
CA ILE A 158 6.94 2.90 8.07
C ILE A 158 7.57 2.67 6.69
N TYR A 159 7.55 1.41 6.23
CA TYR A 159 8.15 0.97 4.98
C TYR A 159 7.12 0.35 4.03
N ILE A 160 7.43 0.37 2.73
CA ILE A 160 6.96 -0.63 1.78
C ILE A 160 8.12 -1.61 1.58
N HIS A 161 7.92 -2.91 1.88
CA HIS A 161 9.00 -3.89 1.87
C HIS A 161 8.51 -5.31 1.60
N GLY A 162 9.44 -6.23 1.31
CA GLY A 162 9.16 -7.66 1.22
C GLY A 162 9.01 -8.33 2.58
N THR A 163 8.50 -9.54 2.60
CA THR A 163 8.33 -10.36 3.81
C THR A 163 8.61 -11.82 3.50
N ALA A 164 9.14 -12.59 4.46
CA ALA A 164 9.25 -14.04 4.32
C ALA A 164 7.86 -14.71 4.29
N ASP A 165 6.84 -14.12 4.93
CA ASP A 165 5.46 -14.60 4.89
C ASP A 165 4.72 -14.13 3.62
N GLN A 166 5.15 -14.65 2.46
CA GLN A 166 4.54 -14.34 1.16
C GLN A 166 3.04 -14.73 1.09
N LYS A 167 2.61 -15.71 1.90
CA LYS A 167 1.21 -16.17 1.94
C LYS A 167 0.28 -15.19 2.62
N SER A 168 0.80 -14.24 3.38
CA SER A 168 0.01 -13.18 4.03
C SER A 168 -0.40 -12.06 3.07
N ILE A 169 0.25 -11.96 1.90
CA ILE A 169 -0.05 -10.90 0.93
C ILE A 169 -1.52 -10.94 0.49
N GLY A 170 -2.20 -9.80 0.58
CA GLY A 170 -3.64 -9.65 0.33
C GLY A 170 -4.51 -9.70 1.59
N ARG A 171 -3.91 -9.87 2.78
CA ARG A 171 -4.59 -9.84 4.08
C ARG A 171 -3.87 -8.89 5.04
N PRO A 172 -4.58 -8.29 6.03
CA PRO A 172 -3.91 -7.54 7.09
C PRO A 172 -3.01 -8.48 7.91
N ALA A 173 -1.68 -8.23 7.90
CA ALA A 173 -0.70 -9.11 8.52
C ALA A 173 0.49 -8.37 9.16
N SER A 174 0.78 -7.13 8.73
CA SER A 174 1.96 -6.39 9.19
C SER A 174 1.79 -5.79 10.59
N HIS A 175 2.82 -5.07 11.03
CA HIS A 175 2.85 -4.27 12.25
C HIS A 175 3.00 -2.77 11.94
N GLY A 176 2.34 -2.30 10.87
CA GLY A 176 2.34 -0.90 10.46
C GLY A 176 2.82 -0.67 9.03
N CYS A 177 3.82 -1.40 8.58
CA CYS A 177 4.37 -1.32 7.23
C CYS A 177 3.42 -1.88 6.17
N ILE A 178 3.76 -1.68 4.91
CA ILE A 178 3.08 -2.22 3.75
C ILE A 178 3.96 -3.33 3.16
N HIS A 179 3.48 -4.58 3.16
CA HIS A 179 4.20 -5.69 2.55
C HIS A 179 3.77 -5.88 1.10
N LEU A 180 4.72 -6.19 0.24
CA LEU A 180 4.52 -6.66 -1.12
C LEU A 180 5.21 -8.03 -1.32
N ALA A 181 4.72 -8.78 -2.30
CA ALA A 181 5.44 -9.97 -2.77
C ALA A 181 6.76 -9.55 -3.42
N ASP A 182 7.81 -10.35 -3.24
CA ASP A 182 9.16 -10.04 -3.76
C ASP A 182 9.16 -9.83 -5.28
N ALA A 183 8.41 -10.66 -6.02
CA ALA A 183 8.28 -10.57 -7.48
C ALA A 183 7.62 -9.26 -7.95
N ASP A 184 6.78 -8.65 -7.12
CA ASP A 184 6.11 -7.37 -7.39
C ASP A 184 6.96 -6.19 -6.89
N LEU A 185 7.62 -6.36 -5.74
CA LEU A 185 8.38 -5.30 -5.09
C LEU A 185 9.67 -4.93 -5.86
N ILE A 186 10.41 -5.92 -6.36
CA ILE A 186 11.69 -5.67 -7.05
C ILE A 186 11.49 -4.75 -8.27
N PRO A 187 10.64 -5.09 -9.26
CA PRO A 187 10.43 -4.22 -10.41
C PRO A 187 9.80 -2.86 -10.02
N LEU A 188 8.96 -2.84 -8.99
CA LEU A 188 8.40 -1.57 -8.48
C LEU A 188 9.49 -0.69 -7.86
N PHE A 189 10.37 -1.28 -7.05
CA PHE A 189 11.50 -0.58 -6.45
C PHE A 189 12.42 0.02 -7.53
N ASP A 190 12.74 -0.74 -8.57
CA ASP A 190 13.64 -0.27 -9.64
C ASP A 190 13.00 0.84 -10.47
N LEU A 191 11.68 0.80 -10.68
CA LEU A 191 10.92 1.79 -11.45
C LEU A 191 10.83 3.14 -10.72
N LEU A 192 10.63 3.14 -9.40
CA LEU A 192 10.26 4.34 -8.66
C LEU A 192 11.47 5.18 -8.26
N PRO A 193 11.53 6.48 -8.56
CA PRO A 193 12.53 7.39 -7.99
C PRO A 193 12.26 7.70 -6.52
N GLY A 194 13.29 8.12 -5.80
CA GLY A 194 13.11 8.81 -4.52
C GLY A 194 12.20 10.03 -4.67
N GLY A 195 11.46 10.37 -3.64
CA GLY A 195 10.47 11.46 -3.68
C GLY A 195 9.11 11.08 -4.25
N THR A 196 8.94 9.87 -4.83
CA THR A 196 7.63 9.38 -5.31
C THR A 196 6.58 9.49 -4.21
N LEU A 197 5.43 10.12 -4.53
CA LEU A 197 4.32 10.28 -3.59
C LEU A 197 3.59 8.95 -3.35
N VAL A 198 3.19 8.76 -2.09
CA VAL A 198 2.43 7.58 -1.63
C VAL A 198 1.22 8.08 -0.84
N TRP A 199 0.02 7.79 -1.33
CA TRP A 199 -1.23 8.06 -0.64
C TRP A 199 -1.76 6.79 0.04
N ILE A 200 -1.94 6.83 1.35
CA ILE A 200 -2.46 5.70 2.13
C ILE A 200 -3.87 6.07 2.62
N GLN A 201 -4.86 5.27 2.24
CA GLN A 201 -6.27 5.58 2.52
C GLN A 201 -7.09 4.35 2.93
N VAL A 202 -8.19 4.65 3.61
CA VAL A 202 -9.37 3.79 3.70
C VAL A 202 -10.36 4.34 2.68
N PRO A 203 -10.84 3.54 1.71
CA PRO A 203 -11.89 3.97 0.81
C PRO A 203 -13.21 4.13 1.53
#